data_19b7f9aedac95e9369cfdbc64ecbcdab
#
_entry.id   19b7f9aedac95e9369cfdbc64ecbcdab
#
_cell.length_a   1.000
_cell.length_b   1.000
_cell.length_c   1.000
_cell.angle_alpha   90.00
_cell.angle_beta   90.00
_cell.angle_gamma   90.00
#
_symmetry.space_group_name_H-M   'P 1'
#
loop_
_entity.id
_entity.type
_entity.pdbx_description
1 polymer ?
#
loop_
_entity_poly.entity_id
_entity_poly.type
_entity_poly.pdbx_seq_one_letter_code
_entity_poly.pdbx_strand_id
1 'polypeptide(L)'
;MIIVTANLIFESEAERDRFVEGSIPIQQATRDQEAGCHVYCFAADPCDDLAVQVYELWEDSPSLVAHFDHESYFAMLELASKVGLKESINRAYLTERNEPVYGPDFQKKTAFFENVTALETD
;
A
#
# COMPACT_ATOMS: atom_id res chain seq x y z
N MET A 1 -14.21 -1.02 -2.33
CA MET A 1 -12.91 -0.44 -1.91
C MET A 1 -11.80 -0.87 -2.84
N ILE A 2 -10.72 -0.12 -2.87
CA ILE A 2 -9.57 -0.43 -3.69
C ILE A 2 -8.35 -0.65 -2.80
N ILE A 3 -7.71 -1.81 -2.95
CA ILE A 3 -6.45 -2.12 -2.29
C ILE A 3 -5.33 -1.84 -3.29
N VAL A 4 -4.32 -1.08 -2.87
CA VAL A 4 -3.10 -0.90 -3.65
C VAL A 4 -1.97 -1.61 -2.92
N THR A 5 -1.24 -2.43 -3.65
CA THR A 5 -0.01 -3.03 -3.18
C THR A 5 1.14 -2.60 -4.07
N ALA A 6 2.32 -2.47 -3.50
CA ALA A 6 3.51 -2.21 -4.27
C ALA A 6 4.73 -2.82 -3.61
N ASN A 7 5.71 -3.10 -4.45
CA ASN A 7 7.05 -3.48 -4.03
C ASN A 7 8.01 -2.48 -4.65
N LEU A 8 8.68 -1.69 -3.82
CA LEU A 8 9.64 -0.68 -4.26
C LEU A 8 11.05 -1.21 -3.98
N ILE A 9 11.91 -1.19 -4.98
CA ILE A 9 13.27 -1.69 -4.86
C ILE A 9 14.25 -0.53 -5.00
N PHE A 10 15.20 -0.46 -4.07
CA PHE A 10 16.25 0.56 -4.04
C PHE A 10 17.62 -0.07 -4.32
N GLU A 11 18.62 0.76 -4.60
CA GLU A 11 19.97 0.29 -4.95
C GLU A 11 20.73 -0.25 -3.74
N SER A 12 20.40 0.21 -2.54
CA SER A 12 21.09 -0.21 -1.30
C SER A 12 20.15 -0.17 -0.10
N GLU A 13 20.52 -0.88 0.95
CA GLU A 13 19.80 -0.84 2.22
C GLU A 13 19.75 0.58 2.80
N ALA A 14 20.86 1.32 2.73
CA ALA A 14 20.91 2.68 3.24
C ALA A 14 19.94 3.62 2.52
N GLU A 15 19.80 3.48 1.22
CA GLU A 15 18.84 4.25 0.42
C GLU A 15 17.40 3.84 0.75
N ARG A 16 17.14 2.54 0.86
CA ARG A 16 15.84 2.03 1.27
C ARG A 16 15.43 2.61 2.63
N ASP A 17 16.34 2.59 3.59
CA ASP A 17 16.08 3.09 4.94
C ASP A 17 15.85 4.61 4.96
N ARG A 18 16.60 5.36 4.16
CA ARG A 18 16.37 6.80 4.01
C ARG A 18 15.01 7.11 3.41
N PHE A 19 14.56 6.30 2.47
CA PHE A 19 13.21 6.46 1.89
C PHE A 19 12.15 6.23 2.96
N VAL A 20 12.23 5.13 3.70
CA VAL A 20 11.26 4.80 4.73
C VAL A 20 11.19 5.93 5.77
N GLU A 21 12.32 6.35 6.29
CA GLU A 21 12.38 7.42 7.29
C GLU A 21 11.87 8.74 6.75
N GLY A 22 12.30 9.15 5.57
CA GLY A 22 11.85 10.39 4.94
C GLY A 22 10.37 10.38 4.56
N SER A 23 9.79 9.20 4.36
CA SER A 23 8.38 9.06 4.01
C SER A 23 7.42 9.21 5.19
N ILE A 24 7.92 9.12 6.42
CA ILE A 24 7.05 9.14 7.61
C ILE A 24 6.13 10.37 7.66
N PRO A 25 6.62 11.61 7.55
CA PRO A 25 5.71 12.76 7.56
C PRO A 25 4.76 12.81 6.36
N ILE A 26 5.20 12.28 5.22
CA ILE A 26 4.37 12.21 4.01
C ILE A 26 3.22 11.22 4.22
N GLN A 27 3.52 10.05 4.77
CA GLN A 27 2.51 9.05 5.11
C GLN A 27 1.52 9.59 6.13
N GLN A 28 2.00 10.30 7.14
CA GLN A 28 1.14 10.89 8.15
C GLN A 28 0.20 11.93 7.52
N ALA A 29 0.69 12.78 6.64
CA ALA A 29 -0.12 13.77 5.95
C ALA A 29 -1.22 13.11 5.08
N THR A 30 -0.90 12.06 4.37
CA THR A 30 -1.89 11.31 3.59
C THR A 30 -2.99 10.74 4.48
N ARG A 31 -2.62 10.14 5.59
CA ARG A 31 -3.58 9.57 6.55
C ARG A 31 -4.48 10.64 7.16
N ASP A 32 -3.94 11.80 7.46
CA ASP A 32 -4.66 12.87 8.14
C ASP A 32 -5.53 13.72 7.21
N GLN A 33 -5.11 13.89 5.97
CA GLN A 33 -5.70 14.89 5.06
C GLN A 33 -6.58 14.31 3.97
N GLU A 34 -6.41 13.04 3.61
CA GLU A 34 -7.15 12.44 2.50
C GLU A 34 -8.27 11.55 3.04
N ALA A 35 -9.49 12.08 3.01
CA ALA A 35 -10.65 11.47 3.67
C ALA A 35 -10.98 10.05 3.20
N GLY A 36 -10.72 9.72 1.95
CA GLY A 36 -10.98 8.38 1.39
C GLY A 36 -9.87 7.37 1.64
N CYS A 37 -8.80 7.78 2.33
CA CYS A 37 -7.68 6.90 2.65
C CYS A 37 -7.94 6.17 3.97
N HIS A 38 -8.10 4.85 3.91
CA HIS A 38 -8.30 4.02 5.10
C HIS A 38 -6.99 3.45 5.64
N VAL A 39 -6.05 3.10 4.75
CA VAL A 39 -4.71 2.62 5.09
C VAL A 39 -3.72 3.21 4.11
N TYR A 40 -2.58 3.61 4.63
CA TYR A 40 -1.46 4.08 3.81
C TYR A 40 -0.18 3.77 4.55
N CYS A 41 0.53 2.72 4.12
CA CYS A 41 1.71 2.22 4.80
C CYS A 41 2.79 1.82 3.82
N PHE A 42 3.96 2.43 3.98
CA PHE A 42 5.19 2.07 3.28
C PHE A 42 6.17 1.61 4.34
N ALA A 43 6.58 0.36 4.30
CA ALA A 43 7.41 -0.24 5.35
C ALA A 43 8.56 -1.04 4.77
N ALA A 44 9.68 -1.04 5.47
CA ALA A 44 10.83 -1.86 5.12
C ALA A 44 10.46 -3.35 5.16
N ASP A 45 10.80 -4.09 4.11
CA ASP A 45 10.63 -5.53 4.09
C ASP A 45 11.63 -6.16 5.07
N PRO A 46 11.17 -6.95 6.04
CA PRO A 46 12.08 -7.53 7.04
C PRO A 46 13.00 -8.62 6.48
N CYS A 47 12.69 -9.14 5.29
CA CYS A 47 13.45 -10.24 4.67
C CYS A 47 14.19 -9.82 3.40
N ASP A 48 14.06 -8.57 2.96
CA ASP A 48 14.72 -8.05 1.77
C ASP A 48 15.22 -6.63 2.05
N ASP A 49 16.52 -6.49 2.19
CA ASP A 49 17.18 -5.23 2.57
C ASP A 49 16.97 -4.09 1.56
N LEU A 50 16.61 -4.41 0.34
CA LEU A 50 16.43 -3.43 -0.73
C LEU A 50 14.98 -3.01 -0.92
N ALA A 51 14.04 -3.72 -0.30
CA ALA A 51 12.62 -3.59 -0.61
C ALA A 51 11.83 -2.80 0.42
N VAL A 52 10.83 -2.08 -0.10
CA VAL A 52 9.74 -1.48 0.68
C VAL A 52 8.45 -2.12 0.23
N GLN A 53 7.67 -2.61 1.18
CA GLN A 53 6.32 -3.11 0.92
C GLN A 53 5.31 -1.99 1.14
N VAL A 54 4.32 -1.91 0.26
CA VAL A 54 3.29 -0.88 0.31
C VAL A 54 1.92 -1.53 0.43
N TYR A 55 1.13 -1.03 1.37
CA TYR A 55 -0.27 -1.36 1.51
C TYR A 55 -1.09 -0.09 1.63
N GLU A 56 -2.04 0.08 0.71
CA GLU A 56 -2.99 1.19 0.74
C GLU A 56 -4.41 0.64 0.61
N LEU A 57 -5.34 1.26 1.29
CA LEU A 57 -6.77 0.94 1.17
C LEU A 57 -7.55 2.24 0.99
N TRP A 58 -8.26 2.33 -0.12
CA TRP A 58 -9.01 3.51 -0.52
C TRP A 58 -10.51 3.21 -0.60
N GLU A 59 -11.32 4.17 -0.19
CA GLU A 59 -12.78 4.07 -0.19
C GLU A 59 -13.33 3.68 -1.56
N ASP A 60 -12.86 4.35 -2.59
CA ASP A 60 -13.37 4.21 -3.95
C ASP A 60 -12.36 4.76 -4.99
N SER A 61 -12.71 4.62 -6.26
CA SER A 61 -11.90 5.12 -7.36
C SER A 61 -11.70 6.64 -7.32
N PRO A 62 -12.73 7.47 -7.09
CA PRO A 62 -12.51 8.92 -7.00
C PRO A 62 -11.51 9.32 -5.91
N SER A 63 -11.53 8.65 -4.77
CA SER A 63 -10.58 8.92 -3.67
C SER A 63 -9.14 8.61 -4.08
N LEU A 64 -8.92 7.47 -4.72
CA LEU A 64 -7.58 7.10 -5.20
C LEU A 64 -7.10 8.05 -6.31
N VAL A 65 -7.97 8.41 -7.25
CA VAL A 65 -7.62 9.34 -8.32
C VAL A 65 -7.28 10.72 -7.75
N ALA A 66 -8.03 11.20 -6.76
CA ALA A 66 -7.76 12.47 -6.09
C ALA A 66 -6.39 12.47 -5.40
N HIS A 67 -5.95 11.31 -4.89
CA HIS A 67 -4.63 11.16 -4.28
C HIS A 67 -3.50 11.57 -5.22
N PHE A 68 -3.63 11.27 -6.52
CA PHE A 68 -2.60 11.61 -7.51
C PHE A 68 -2.43 13.11 -7.74
N ASP A 69 -3.38 13.92 -7.30
CA ASP A 69 -3.30 15.39 -7.37
C ASP A 69 -2.98 16.04 -6.01
N HIS A 70 -2.78 15.23 -4.97
CA HIS A 70 -2.47 15.71 -3.64
C HIS A 70 -0.97 15.98 -3.46
N GLU A 71 -0.64 16.98 -2.65
CA GLU A 71 0.76 17.34 -2.32
C GLU A 71 1.58 16.15 -1.82
N SER A 72 0.97 15.28 -1.01
CA SER A 72 1.63 14.11 -0.45
C SER A 72 2.10 13.14 -1.54
N TYR A 73 1.31 12.97 -2.59
CA TYR A 73 1.69 12.11 -3.70
C TYR A 73 2.95 12.66 -4.39
N PHE A 74 2.97 13.96 -4.70
CA PHE A 74 4.14 14.58 -5.33
C PHE A 74 5.36 14.54 -4.43
N ALA A 75 5.18 14.75 -3.12
CA ALA A 75 6.28 14.66 -2.15
C ALA A 75 6.88 13.24 -2.11
N MET A 76 6.02 12.22 -2.18
CA MET A 76 6.48 10.83 -2.20
C MET A 76 7.29 10.52 -3.47
N LEU A 77 6.81 10.96 -4.64
CA LEU A 77 7.52 10.78 -5.90
C LEU A 77 8.89 11.48 -5.87
N GLU A 78 8.93 12.69 -5.36
CA GLU A 78 10.17 13.45 -5.26
C GLU A 78 11.18 12.75 -4.35
N LEU A 79 10.72 12.28 -3.19
CA LEU A 79 11.57 11.55 -2.25
C LEU A 79 12.13 10.27 -2.88
N ALA A 80 11.28 9.48 -3.51
CA ALA A 80 11.70 8.23 -4.18
C ALA A 80 12.74 8.50 -5.26
N SER A 81 12.53 9.55 -6.05
CA SER A 81 13.47 9.96 -7.09
C SER A 81 14.82 10.40 -6.53
N LYS A 82 14.80 11.19 -5.45
CA LYS A 82 16.04 11.68 -4.81
C LYS A 82 16.84 10.57 -4.17
N VAL A 83 16.17 9.61 -3.57
CA VAL A 83 16.83 8.50 -2.87
C VAL A 83 17.37 7.46 -3.85
N GLY A 84 16.78 7.35 -5.04
CA GLY A 84 17.25 6.41 -6.05
C GLY A 84 16.41 5.14 -6.13
N LEU A 85 15.11 5.30 -6.31
CA LEU A 85 14.22 4.20 -6.59
C LEU A 85 14.64 3.52 -7.89
N LYS A 86 14.87 2.22 -7.84
CA LYS A 86 15.32 1.43 -8.98
C LYS A 86 14.15 0.77 -9.71
N GLU A 87 13.19 0.24 -8.98
CA GLU A 87 12.06 -0.50 -9.54
C GLU A 87 10.83 -0.32 -8.68
N SER A 88 9.67 -0.27 -9.30
CA SER A 88 8.39 -0.16 -8.61
C SER A 88 7.37 -1.05 -9.31
N ILE A 89 6.85 -2.03 -8.57
CA ILE A 89 5.83 -2.96 -9.06
C ILE A 89 4.56 -2.68 -8.28
N ASN A 90 3.50 -2.26 -8.98
CA ASN A 90 2.27 -1.78 -8.35
C ASN A 90 1.05 -2.52 -8.90
N ARG A 91 0.08 -2.81 -8.03
CA ARG A 91 -1.22 -3.38 -8.42
C ARG A 91 -2.34 -2.72 -7.63
N ALA A 92 -3.46 -2.54 -8.29
CA ALA A 92 -4.71 -2.16 -7.65
C ALA A 92 -5.68 -3.34 -7.72
N TYR A 93 -6.36 -3.61 -6.61
CA TYR A 93 -7.36 -4.68 -6.50
C TYR A 93 -8.69 -4.08 -6.09
N LEU A 94 -9.74 -4.39 -6.84
CA LEU A 94 -11.09 -4.02 -6.44
C LEU A 94 -11.64 -5.07 -5.47
N THR A 95 -12.19 -4.63 -4.35
CA THR A 95 -12.88 -5.50 -3.41
C THR A 95 -14.23 -4.93 -3.04
N GLU A 96 -15.25 -5.79 -3.06
CA GLU A 96 -16.61 -5.47 -2.62
C GLU A 96 -16.97 -6.19 -1.33
N ARG A 97 -16.17 -7.18 -0.93
CA ARG A 97 -16.41 -8.00 0.26
C ARG A 97 -15.13 -8.21 1.03
N ASN A 98 -15.27 -8.22 2.35
CA ASN A 98 -14.20 -8.61 3.24
C ASN A 98 -14.79 -9.41 4.40
N GLU A 99 -13.96 -10.22 5.03
CA GLU A 99 -14.33 -10.95 6.21
C GLU A 99 -13.10 -11.20 7.09
N PRO A 100 -13.29 -11.46 8.40
CA PRO A 100 -12.16 -11.76 9.27
C PRO A 100 -11.41 -13.02 8.81
N VAL A 101 -10.09 -13.03 9.02
CA VAL A 101 -9.24 -14.19 8.71
C VAL A 101 -9.50 -15.32 9.69
N TYR A 102 -9.78 -14.99 10.95
CA TYR A 102 -9.99 -15.96 12.01
C TYR A 102 -11.40 -15.88 12.58
N GLY A 103 -11.93 -17.01 13.01
CA GLY A 103 -13.13 -17.08 13.82
C GLY A 103 -12.86 -16.68 15.28
N PRO A 104 -13.86 -16.82 16.19
CA PRO A 104 -13.69 -16.50 17.60
C PRO A 104 -12.48 -17.23 18.20
N ASP A 105 -11.77 -16.55 19.13
CA ASP A 105 -10.63 -17.14 19.84
C ASP A 105 -9.52 -17.63 18.88
N PHE A 106 -9.32 -16.91 17.77
CA PHE A 106 -8.32 -17.25 16.74
C PHE A 106 -8.51 -18.62 16.10
N GLN A 107 -9.73 -19.12 16.07
CA GLN A 107 -10.01 -20.38 15.39
C GLN A 107 -9.76 -20.24 13.88
N LYS A 108 -9.12 -21.23 13.31
CA LYS A 108 -8.90 -21.28 11.85
C LYS A 108 -10.23 -21.46 11.14
N LYS A 109 -10.44 -20.68 10.10
CA LYS A 109 -11.61 -20.83 9.23
C LYS A 109 -11.34 -21.94 8.21
N THR A 110 -12.38 -22.61 7.78
CA THR A 110 -12.29 -23.69 6.78
C THR A 110 -12.67 -23.22 5.38
N ALA A 111 -13.18 -22.00 5.25
CA ALA A 111 -13.54 -21.41 3.97
C ALA A 111 -13.54 -19.89 4.07
N PHE A 112 -13.31 -19.24 2.92
CA PHE A 112 -13.41 -17.79 2.76
C PHE A 112 -14.36 -17.49 1.61
N PHE A 113 -15.15 -16.40 1.79
CA PHE A 113 -16.05 -15.87 0.74
C PHE A 113 -16.93 -16.94 0.09
N GLU A 114 -17.66 -17.67 0.94
CA GLU A 114 -18.61 -18.67 0.48
C GLU A 114 -19.60 -18.05 -0.51
N ASN A 115 -19.99 -18.82 -1.52
CA ASN A 115 -20.90 -18.43 -2.59
C ASN A 115 -20.35 -17.33 -3.53
N VAL A 116 -19.03 -17.14 -3.54
CA VAL A 116 -18.38 -16.27 -4.51
C VAL A 116 -17.69 -17.14 -5.55
N THR A 117 -18.01 -16.90 -6.82
CA THR A 117 -17.30 -17.52 -7.92
C THR A 117 -15.95 -16.83 -8.10
N ALA A 118 -14.88 -17.60 -8.21
CA ALA A 118 -13.57 -17.04 -8.48
C ALA A 118 -13.59 -16.31 -9.83
N LEU A 119 -13.04 -15.08 -9.83
CA LEU A 119 -12.89 -14.31 -11.06
C LEU A 119 -11.53 -14.59 -11.68
N GLU A 120 -11.52 -14.71 -13.02
CA GLU A 120 -10.26 -14.79 -13.73
C GLU A 120 -9.59 -13.42 -13.67
N THR A 121 -8.27 -13.42 -13.46
CA THR A 121 -7.46 -12.21 -13.48
C THR A 121 -6.53 -12.22 -14.69
N ASP A 122 -6.39 -11.07 -15.30
CA ASP A 122 -5.48 -10.88 -16.43
C ASP A 122 -4.00 -10.94 -16.01
#